data_adc2bf78cffd913d6100f5cabb6d3c8a
#
_entry.id   adc2bf78cffd913d6100f5cabb6d3c8a
#
_cell.length_a   1.000
_cell.length_b   1.000
_cell.length_c   1.000
_cell.angle_alpha   90.00
_cell.angle_beta   90.00
_cell.angle_gamma   90.00
#
_symmetry.space_group_name_H-M   'P 1'
#
loop_
_entity.id
_entity.type
_entity.pdbx_description
1 polymer ?
#
loop_
_entity_poly.entity_id
_entity_poly.type
_entity_poly.pdbx_seq_one_letter_code
_entity_poly.pdbx_strand_id
1 'polypeptide(L)'
;MSTHDATRARFAATADRLAALQERRAEELASRIREFVPLTGEERALDAGAGTGALAFALAPLVREVVAVELVPELIERGRAKAPPNVTFVEGNIEKLDFARASFDLAGTLRTLHHVPRPELVIAELTRVTRPGGTVLVADQIAPNDPLAAGELNTFERTRDPTHTRTLADVDLRQLFEANSLVLLRAEFVREQRELEPYLDLAGCEGEQREQAKALAPRDYTAELGWYLLEKR
;
A
#
# COMPACT_ATOMS: atom_id res chain seq x y z
N MET A 1 -18.76 13.13 8.35
CA MET A 1 -18.28 12.00 7.51
C MET A 1 -17.03 11.49 8.18
N SER A 2 -16.91 10.19 8.45
CA SER A 2 -15.67 9.63 9.02
C SER A 2 -14.55 9.64 7.98
N THR A 3 -13.29 9.52 8.43
CA THR A 3 -12.14 9.41 7.50
C THR A 3 -12.30 8.21 6.56
N HIS A 4 -12.83 7.10 7.07
CA HIS A 4 -13.10 5.90 6.25
C HIS A 4 -14.18 6.14 5.19
N ASP A 5 -15.25 6.92 5.50
CA ASP A 5 -16.28 7.26 4.50
C ASP A 5 -15.70 8.13 3.38
N ALA A 6 -14.82 9.09 3.72
CA ALA A 6 -14.15 9.92 2.74
C ALA A 6 -13.22 9.09 1.84
N THR A 7 -12.46 8.17 2.44
CA THR A 7 -11.59 7.23 1.71
C THR A 7 -12.40 6.35 0.76
N ARG A 8 -13.49 5.75 1.22
CA ARG A 8 -14.40 4.95 0.38
C ARG A 8 -14.91 5.75 -0.82
N ALA A 9 -15.49 6.92 -0.57
CA ALA A 9 -16.06 7.75 -1.64
C ALA A 9 -15.01 8.15 -2.69
N ARG A 10 -13.82 8.57 -2.26
CA ARG A 10 -12.74 8.98 -3.16
C ARG A 10 -12.23 7.82 -4.03
N PHE A 11 -11.93 6.67 -3.42
CA PHE A 11 -11.42 5.52 -4.16
C PHE A 11 -12.47 4.87 -5.04
N ALA A 12 -13.74 4.86 -4.65
CA ALA A 12 -14.84 4.46 -5.52
C ALA A 12 -14.90 5.31 -6.79
N ALA A 13 -14.79 6.64 -6.66
CA ALA A 13 -14.82 7.57 -7.79
C ALA A 13 -13.64 7.40 -8.77
N THR A 14 -12.50 6.86 -8.34
CA THR A 14 -11.31 6.70 -9.19
C THR A 14 -10.95 5.22 -9.45
N ALA A 15 -11.83 4.29 -9.13
CA ALA A 15 -11.56 2.86 -9.18
C ALA A 15 -11.14 2.37 -10.58
N ASP A 16 -11.71 2.89 -11.66
CA ASP A 16 -11.32 2.51 -13.03
C ASP A 16 -9.91 2.99 -13.40
N ARG A 17 -9.53 4.21 -12.97
CA ARG A 17 -8.19 4.77 -13.18
C ARG A 17 -7.13 3.95 -12.45
N LEU A 18 -7.44 3.55 -11.20
CA LEU A 18 -6.56 2.69 -10.42
C LEU A 18 -6.40 1.31 -11.03
N ALA A 19 -7.49 0.68 -11.46
CA ALA A 19 -7.46 -0.62 -12.12
C ALA A 19 -6.58 -0.59 -13.38
N ALA A 20 -6.75 0.42 -14.24
CA ALA A 20 -5.96 0.59 -15.45
C ALA A 20 -4.47 0.84 -15.17
N LEU A 21 -4.13 1.57 -14.10
CA LEU A 21 -2.75 1.77 -13.69
C LEU A 21 -2.11 0.48 -13.19
N GLN A 22 -2.84 -0.29 -12.37
CA GLN A 22 -2.35 -1.55 -11.81
C GLN A 22 -2.13 -2.60 -12.91
N GLU A 23 -3.01 -2.68 -13.91
CA GLU A 23 -2.82 -3.56 -15.07
C GLU A 23 -1.54 -3.26 -15.83
N ARG A 24 -1.27 -1.98 -16.11
CA ARG A 24 -0.05 -1.58 -16.82
C ARG A 24 1.23 -1.92 -16.06
N ARG A 25 1.18 -2.01 -14.73
CA ARG A 25 2.33 -2.29 -13.86
C ARG A 25 2.38 -3.74 -13.36
N ALA A 26 1.42 -4.58 -13.74
CA ALA A 26 1.26 -5.90 -13.17
C ALA A 26 2.49 -6.81 -13.39
N GLU A 27 3.07 -6.80 -14.59
CA GLU A 27 4.23 -7.62 -14.92
C GLU A 27 5.50 -7.16 -14.17
N GLU A 28 5.74 -5.86 -14.12
CA GLU A 28 6.85 -5.26 -13.36
C GLU A 28 6.75 -5.62 -11.87
N LEU A 29 5.55 -5.48 -11.29
CA LEU A 29 5.30 -5.82 -9.90
C LEU A 29 5.50 -7.32 -9.64
N ALA A 30 4.98 -8.18 -10.51
CA ALA A 30 5.14 -9.63 -10.38
C ALA A 30 6.62 -10.06 -10.44
N SER A 31 7.42 -9.46 -11.36
CA SER A 31 8.86 -9.69 -11.42
C SER A 31 9.55 -9.26 -10.13
N ARG A 32 9.21 -8.06 -9.65
CA ARG A 32 9.79 -7.53 -8.42
C ARG A 32 9.47 -8.38 -7.20
N ILE A 33 8.21 -8.82 -7.02
CA ILE A 33 7.83 -9.69 -5.91
C ILE A 33 8.61 -10.99 -5.95
N ARG A 34 8.75 -11.61 -7.13
CA ARG A 34 9.51 -12.86 -7.31
C ARG A 34 10.98 -12.73 -6.90
N GLU A 35 11.59 -11.57 -7.14
CA GLU A 35 12.98 -11.32 -6.81
C GLU A 35 13.19 -10.86 -5.37
N PHE A 36 12.18 -10.17 -4.80
CA PHE A 36 12.30 -9.52 -3.50
C PHE A 36 11.89 -10.42 -2.33
N VAL A 37 10.86 -11.26 -2.51
CA VAL A 37 10.29 -12.08 -1.44
C VAL A 37 10.65 -13.54 -1.67
N PRO A 38 11.40 -14.19 -0.75
CA PRO A 38 11.71 -15.62 -0.86
C PRO A 38 10.45 -16.43 -0.51
N LEU A 39 9.86 -17.07 -1.51
CA LEU A 39 8.63 -17.85 -1.38
C LEU A 39 8.89 -19.31 -1.80
N THR A 40 8.17 -20.23 -1.16
CA THR A 40 8.27 -21.69 -1.40
C THR A 40 7.13 -22.23 -2.23
N GLY A 41 6.04 -21.46 -2.36
CA GLY A 41 4.81 -21.89 -3.02
C GLY A 41 3.73 -22.42 -2.05
N GLU A 42 4.07 -22.61 -0.79
CA GLU A 42 3.17 -23.19 0.22
C GLU A 42 2.52 -22.14 1.14
N GLU A 43 2.90 -20.89 0.98
CA GLU A 43 2.47 -19.82 1.87
C GLU A 43 0.97 -19.52 1.74
N ARG A 44 0.36 -19.24 2.88
CA ARG A 44 -0.89 -18.49 2.98
C ARG A 44 -0.55 -17.02 3.15
N ALA A 45 -0.87 -16.20 2.16
CA ALA A 45 -0.53 -14.80 2.12
C ALA A 45 -1.73 -13.89 2.39
N LEU A 46 -1.46 -12.73 3.00
CA LEU A 46 -2.41 -11.62 3.17
C LEU A 46 -1.92 -10.41 2.38
N ASP A 47 -2.82 -9.80 1.60
CA ASP A 47 -2.67 -8.46 1.03
C ASP A 47 -3.61 -7.49 1.76
N ALA A 48 -3.05 -6.58 2.56
CA ALA A 48 -3.80 -5.64 3.37
C ALA A 48 -3.87 -4.25 2.71
N GLY A 49 -5.08 -3.83 2.35
CA GLY A 49 -5.33 -2.65 1.51
C GLY A 49 -5.12 -2.98 0.04
N ALA A 50 -5.73 -4.06 -0.40
CA ALA A 50 -5.45 -4.69 -1.69
C ALA A 50 -5.83 -3.86 -2.91
N GLY A 51 -6.71 -2.86 -2.76
CA GLY A 51 -7.26 -2.14 -3.89
C GLY A 51 -7.96 -3.08 -4.85
N THR A 52 -7.60 -3.06 -6.13
CA THR A 52 -8.10 -4.01 -7.13
C THR A 52 -7.24 -5.29 -7.23
N GLY A 53 -6.29 -5.51 -6.30
CA GLY A 53 -5.55 -6.76 -6.17
C GLY A 53 -4.13 -6.76 -6.73
N ALA A 54 -3.47 -5.61 -6.86
CA ALA A 54 -2.14 -5.55 -7.47
C ALA A 54 -1.13 -6.49 -6.80
N LEU A 55 -0.97 -6.39 -5.47
CA LEU A 55 -0.06 -7.26 -4.72
C LEU A 55 -0.60 -8.70 -4.67
N ALA A 56 -1.90 -8.88 -4.44
CA ALA A 56 -2.52 -10.20 -4.39
C ALA A 56 -2.30 -10.99 -5.69
N PHE A 57 -2.43 -10.35 -6.86
CA PHE A 57 -2.23 -11.00 -8.16
C PHE A 57 -0.77 -11.29 -8.46
N ALA A 58 0.14 -10.42 -8.00
CA ALA A 58 1.57 -10.66 -8.11
C ALA A 58 2.04 -11.82 -7.23
N LEU A 59 1.40 -12.02 -6.06
CA LEU A 59 1.67 -13.14 -5.15
C LEU A 59 1.02 -14.45 -5.61
N ALA A 60 -0.15 -14.40 -6.25
CA ALA A 60 -0.97 -15.57 -6.57
C ALA A 60 -0.21 -16.73 -7.26
N PRO A 61 0.66 -16.50 -8.26
CA PRO A 61 1.43 -17.60 -8.89
C PRO A 61 2.57 -18.14 -8.04
N LEU A 62 2.86 -17.53 -6.90
CA LEU A 62 4.04 -17.78 -6.07
C LEU A 62 3.71 -18.40 -4.71
N VAL A 63 2.42 -18.46 -4.34
CA VAL A 63 1.95 -18.93 -3.03
C VAL A 63 0.75 -19.86 -3.18
N ARG A 64 0.42 -20.60 -2.13
CA ARG A 64 -0.75 -21.50 -2.13
C ARG A 64 -2.07 -20.75 -2.24
N GLU A 65 -2.24 -19.69 -1.43
CA GLU A 65 -3.46 -18.88 -1.40
C GLU A 65 -3.17 -17.44 -0.98
N VAL A 66 -3.99 -16.50 -1.43
CA VAL A 66 -3.95 -15.09 -1.02
C VAL A 66 -5.33 -14.64 -0.52
N VAL A 67 -5.35 -14.02 0.64
CA VAL A 67 -6.50 -13.27 1.14
C VAL A 67 -6.24 -11.78 0.93
N ALA A 68 -7.09 -11.12 0.15
CA ALA A 68 -6.99 -9.70 -0.18
C ALA A 68 -8.03 -8.92 0.63
N VAL A 69 -7.60 -8.09 1.57
CA VAL A 69 -8.49 -7.27 2.41
C VAL A 69 -8.53 -5.86 1.86
N GLU A 70 -9.73 -5.37 1.61
CA GLU A 70 -9.96 -4.02 1.07
C GLU A 70 -11.19 -3.38 1.75
N LEU A 71 -11.17 -2.06 1.92
CA LEU A 71 -12.24 -1.29 2.56
C LEU A 71 -13.35 -0.87 1.58
N VAL A 72 -13.03 -0.73 0.29
CA VAL A 72 -13.85 -0.11 -0.75
C VAL A 72 -14.53 -1.18 -1.60
N PRO A 73 -15.88 -1.36 -1.51
CA PRO A 73 -16.60 -2.39 -2.26
C PRO A 73 -16.38 -2.34 -3.77
N GLU A 74 -16.32 -1.15 -4.35
CA GLU A 74 -16.12 -0.96 -5.79
C GLU A 74 -14.75 -1.47 -6.26
N LEU A 75 -13.70 -1.36 -5.43
CA LEU A 75 -12.39 -1.93 -5.73
C LEU A 75 -12.41 -3.45 -5.60
N ILE A 76 -13.11 -3.97 -4.58
CA ILE A 76 -13.30 -5.41 -4.38
C ILE A 76 -14.00 -6.04 -5.59
N GLU A 77 -15.08 -5.43 -6.09
CA GLU A 77 -15.81 -5.93 -7.27
C GLU A 77 -14.90 -6.03 -8.51
N ARG A 78 -14.11 -4.99 -8.76
CA ARG A 78 -13.15 -4.99 -9.88
C ARG A 78 -12.05 -6.02 -9.70
N GLY A 79 -11.55 -6.17 -8.48
CA GLY A 79 -10.56 -7.18 -8.16
C GLY A 79 -11.12 -8.60 -8.36
N ARG A 80 -12.30 -8.88 -7.82
CA ARG A 80 -12.96 -10.20 -7.96
C ARG A 80 -13.20 -10.59 -9.41
N ALA A 81 -13.54 -9.64 -10.27
CA ALA A 81 -13.78 -9.90 -11.70
C ALA A 81 -12.55 -10.46 -12.44
N LYS A 82 -11.35 -10.25 -11.90
CA LYS A 82 -10.06 -10.66 -12.51
C LYS A 82 -9.24 -11.57 -11.59
N ALA A 83 -9.76 -11.93 -10.42
CA ALA A 83 -9.03 -12.66 -9.41
C ALA A 83 -8.60 -14.06 -9.90
N PRO A 84 -7.33 -14.43 -9.73
CA PRO A 84 -6.90 -15.83 -9.87
C PRO A 84 -7.67 -16.73 -8.90
N PRO A 85 -7.77 -18.05 -9.21
CA PRO A 85 -8.59 -18.98 -8.42
C PRO A 85 -8.18 -19.10 -6.94
N ASN A 86 -6.92 -18.82 -6.61
CA ASN A 86 -6.37 -18.86 -5.26
C ASN A 86 -6.36 -17.51 -4.56
N VAL A 87 -7.05 -16.48 -5.09
CA VAL A 87 -7.20 -15.15 -4.46
C VAL A 87 -8.62 -14.96 -3.99
N THR A 88 -8.80 -14.64 -2.71
CA THR A 88 -10.10 -14.33 -2.09
C THR A 88 -10.12 -12.90 -1.58
N PHE A 89 -11.09 -12.09 -2.05
CA PHE A 89 -11.31 -10.74 -1.53
C PHE A 89 -12.28 -10.73 -0.34
N VAL A 90 -11.89 -10.01 0.71
CA VAL A 90 -12.67 -9.78 1.93
C VAL A 90 -12.80 -8.29 2.17
N GLU A 91 -14.02 -7.80 2.42
CA GLU A 91 -14.21 -6.42 2.88
C GLU A 91 -13.76 -6.30 4.34
N GLY A 92 -12.90 -5.31 4.63
CA GLY A 92 -12.38 -5.13 5.98
C GLY A 92 -11.53 -3.88 6.16
N ASN A 93 -11.34 -3.51 7.44
CA ASN A 93 -10.44 -2.44 7.84
C ASN A 93 -9.11 -3.03 8.28
N ILE A 94 -8.02 -2.61 7.63
CA ILE A 94 -6.68 -3.12 7.91
C ILE A 94 -6.08 -2.61 9.23
N GLU A 95 -6.65 -1.58 9.84
CA GLU A 95 -6.30 -1.17 11.21
C GLU A 95 -6.85 -2.15 12.27
N LYS A 96 -7.76 -3.05 11.87
CA LYS A 96 -8.34 -4.09 12.72
C LYS A 96 -8.78 -5.27 11.85
N LEU A 97 -7.88 -6.21 11.64
CA LEU A 97 -8.11 -7.40 10.82
C LEU A 97 -8.91 -8.47 11.59
N ASP A 98 -9.96 -9.00 10.96
CA ASP A 98 -10.76 -10.08 11.54
C ASP A 98 -10.17 -11.46 11.24
N PHE A 99 -8.92 -11.64 11.63
CA PHE A 99 -8.22 -12.92 11.55
C PHE A 99 -7.57 -13.25 12.89
N ALA A 100 -7.44 -14.55 13.18
CA ALA A 100 -6.74 -15.00 14.36
C ALA A 100 -5.24 -14.64 14.29
N ARG A 101 -4.57 -14.60 15.43
CA ARG A 101 -3.10 -14.45 15.51
C ARG A 101 -2.43 -15.58 14.75
N ALA A 102 -1.34 -15.28 14.06
CA ALA A 102 -0.51 -16.28 13.35
C ALA A 102 -1.28 -17.08 12.27
N SER A 103 -2.20 -16.43 11.55
CA SER A 103 -3.00 -17.02 10.48
C SER A 103 -2.32 -17.04 9.12
N PHE A 104 -1.23 -16.31 8.93
CA PHE A 104 -0.57 -16.13 7.65
C PHE A 104 0.94 -16.40 7.75
N ASP A 105 1.50 -16.93 6.68
CA ASP A 105 2.95 -17.11 6.50
C ASP A 105 3.61 -15.82 6.02
N LEU A 106 2.89 -15.08 5.16
CA LEU A 106 3.27 -13.77 4.64
C LEU A 106 2.10 -12.79 4.82
N ALA A 107 2.33 -11.62 5.39
CA ALA A 107 1.38 -10.52 5.35
C ALA A 107 2.02 -9.29 4.68
N GLY A 108 1.33 -8.69 3.70
CA GLY A 108 1.86 -7.56 2.96
C GLY A 108 0.91 -6.38 2.85
N THR A 109 1.48 -5.21 2.57
CA THR A 109 0.74 -4.00 2.19
C THR A 109 1.54 -3.23 1.15
N LEU A 110 0.86 -2.72 0.13
CA LEU A 110 1.47 -2.01 -0.99
C LEU A 110 0.76 -0.68 -1.25
N ARG A 111 1.47 0.44 -1.11
CA ARG A 111 0.97 1.80 -1.42
C ARG A 111 -0.33 2.15 -0.69
N THR A 112 -0.41 1.83 0.58
CA THR A 112 -1.65 1.93 1.37
C THR A 112 -1.47 2.74 2.65
N LEU A 113 -0.31 2.62 3.32
CA LEU A 113 -0.10 3.22 4.65
C LEU A 113 -0.30 4.73 4.65
N HIS A 114 0.06 5.41 3.56
CA HIS A 114 -0.09 6.86 3.46
C HIS A 114 -1.56 7.35 3.37
N HIS A 115 -2.53 6.43 3.19
CA HIS A 115 -3.96 6.71 3.28
C HIS A 115 -4.59 6.33 4.62
N VAL A 116 -3.85 5.66 5.50
CA VAL A 116 -4.38 5.16 6.76
C VAL A 116 -4.16 6.18 7.88
N PRO A 117 -5.20 6.51 8.67
CA PRO A 117 -5.07 7.45 9.79
C PRO A 117 -4.04 7.01 10.83
N ARG A 118 -3.95 5.70 11.08
CA ARG A 118 -3.09 5.11 12.12
C ARG A 118 -2.25 3.96 11.55
N PRO A 119 -1.19 4.27 10.78
CA PRO A 119 -0.33 3.25 10.16
C PRO A 119 0.35 2.32 11.19
N GLU A 120 0.56 2.79 12.42
CA GLU A 120 1.07 1.97 13.53
C GLU A 120 0.15 0.78 13.86
N LEU A 121 -1.17 0.95 13.74
CA LEU A 121 -2.11 -0.16 13.93
C LEU A 121 -2.04 -1.17 12.80
N VAL A 122 -1.83 -0.71 11.56
CA VAL A 122 -1.67 -1.62 10.42
C VAL A 122 -0.42 -2.49 10.61
N ILE A 123 0.72 -1.90 10.98
CA ILE A 123 1.95 -2.67 11.25
C ILE A 123 1.73 -3.66 12.41
N ALA A 124 1.05 -3.25 13.48
CA ALA A 124 0.72 -4.13 14.59
C ALA A 124 -0.19 -5.30 14.16
N GLU A 125 -1.19 -5.04 13.32
CA GLU A 125 -2.11 -6.07 12.82
C GLU A 125 -1.41 -7.03 11.84
N LEU A 126 -0.61 -6.52 10.89
CA LEU A 126 0.22 -7.36 10.02
C LEU A 126 1.13 -8.28 10.86
N THR A 127 1.78 -7.71 11.88
CA THR A 127 2.61 -8.50 12.80
C THR A 127 1.77 -9.53 13.57
N ARG A 128 0.60 -9.14 14.08
CA ARG A 128 -0.26 -10.03 14.86
C ARG A 128 -0.71 -11.25 14.06
N VAL A 129 -1.14 -11.03 12.82
CA VAL A 129 -1.69 -12.10 11.96
C VAL A 129 -0.61 -12.96 11.32
N THR A 130 0.60 -12.47 11.19
CA THR A 130 1.74 -13.26 10.70
C THR A 130 2.20 -14.24 11.78
N ARG A 131 2.54 -15.49 11.42
CA ARG A 131 3.10 -16.48 12.36
C ARG A 131 4.54 -16.12 12.79
N PRO A 132 5.03 -16.60 13.92
CA PRO A 132 6.46 -16.52 14.26
C PRO A 132 7.33 -17.14 13.15
N GLY A 133 8.42 -16.49 12.78
CA GLY A 133 9.27 -16.87 11.63
C GLY A 133 8.62 -16.63 10.26
N GLY A 134 7.40 -16.08 10.20
CA GLY A 134 6.78 -15.62 8.97
C GLY A 134 7.26 -14.22 8.56
N THR A 135 6.91 -13.81 7.36
CA THR A 135 7.40 -12.56 6.78
C THR A 135 6.32 -11.48 6.69
N VAL A 136 6.74 -10.22 6.83
CA VAL A 136 5.91 -9.03 6.57
C VAL A 136 6.56 -8.24 5.44
N LEU A 137 5.78 -7.94 4.40
CA LEU A 137 6.18 -7.10 3.28
C LEU A 137 5.50 -5.73 3.42
N VAL A 138 6.29 -4.67 3.45
CA VAL A 138 5.78 -3.29 3.40
C VAL A 138 6.41 -2.60 2.21
N ALA A 139 5.59 -2.06 1.32
CA ALA A 139 6.07 -1.24 0.21
C ALA A 139 5.21 0.02 0.11
N ASP A 140 5.81 1.18 0.38
CA ASP A 140 5.07 2.45 0.32
C ASP A 140 5.96 3.61 -0.10
N GLN A 141 5.31 4.71 -0.49
CA GLN A 141 6.00 5.98 -0.68
C GLN A 141 6.62 6.41 0.63
N ILE A 142 7.85 6.90 0.58
CA ILE A 142 8.54 7.43 1.76
C ILE A 142 8.79 8.93 1.61
N ALA A 143 8.69 9.63 2.72
CA ALA A 143 9.01 11.04 2.80
C ALA A 143 10.53 11.24 2.98
N PRO A 144 11.06 12.41 2.57
CA PRO A 144 12.40 12.81 2.97
C PRO A 144 12.62 12.74 4.48
N ASN A 145 13.85 12.44 4.91
CA ASN A 145 14.21 12.47 6.34
C ASN A 145 14.25 13.89 6.91
N ASP A 146 14.40 14.90 6.06
CA ASP A 146 14.31 16.30 6.48
C ASP A 146 12.86 16.67 6.81
N PRO A 147 12.54 17.15 8.04
CA PRO A 147 11.17 17.40 8.45
C PRO A 147 10.46 18.50 7.65
N LEU A 148 11.19 19.50 7.13
CA LEU A 148 10.60 20.57 6.33
C LEU A 148 10.21 20.04 4.95
N ALA A 149 11.12 19.33 4.29
CA ALA A 149 10.84 18.68 3.00
C ALA A 149 9.74 17.62 3.11
N ALA A 150 9.69 16.86 4.20
CA ALA A 150 8.59 15.93 4.49
C ALA A 150 7.26 16.65 4.69
N GLY A 151 7.27 17.81 5.36
CA GLY A 151 6.10 18.66 5.55
C GLY A 151 5.57 19.23 4.23
N GLU A 152 6.45 19.70 3.35
CA GLU A 152 6.11 20.19 2.02
C GLU A 152 5.51 19.07 1.15
N LEU A 153 6.15 17.90 1.10
CA LEU A 153 5.62 16.74 0.39
C LEU A 153 4.21 16.37 0.89
N ASN A 154 4.04 16.24 2.19
CA ASN A 154 2.75 15.86 2.77
C ASN A 154 1.66 16.94 2.56
N THR A 155 2.05 18.21 2.45
CA THR A 155 1.12 19.31 2.12
C THR A 155 0.67 19.20 0.67
N PHE A 156 1.59 19.00 -0.27
CA PHE A 156 1.27 18.72 -1.66
C PHE A 156 0.35 17.51 -1.81
N GLU A 157 0.71 16.38 -1.20
CA GLU A 157 -0.05 15.13 -1.32
C GLU A 157 -1.47 15.26 -0.75
N ARG A 158 -1.68 15.92 0.40
CA ARG A 158 -3.02 16.18 0.94
C ARG A 158 -3.83 17.17 0.10
N THR A 159 -3.16 18.13 -0.53
CA THR A 159 -3.85 19.05 -1.44
C THR A 159 -4.30 18.34 -2.70
N ARG A 160 -3.47 17.42 -3.24
CA ARG A 160 -3.79 16.59 -4.40
C ARG A 160 -4.90 15.58 -4.09
N ASP A 161 -4.82 14.93 -2.94
CA ASP A 161 -5.70 13.85 -2.51
C ASP A 161 -6.12 14.03 -1.05
N PRO A 162 -7.35 14.48 -0.78
CA PRO A 162 -7.82 14.73 0.59
C PRO A 162 -7.85 13.49 1.48
N THR A 163 -7.74 12.28 0.91
CA THR A 163 -7.66 11.04 1.70
C THR A 163 -6.23 10.68 2.08
N HIS A 164 -5.25 11.39 1.55
CA HIS A 164 -3.86 11.24 1.96
C HIS A 164 -3.69 11.71 3.41
N THR A 165 -3.21 10.84 4.27
CA THR A 165 -2.96 11.16 5.67
C THR A 165 -1.55 11.65 5.90
N ARG A 166 -0.58 10.76 5.74
CA ARG A 166 0.84 11.08 5.89
C ARG A 166 1.74 10.05 5.21
N THR A 167 2.63 10.51 4.36
CA THR A 167 3.80 9.73 3.95
C THR A 167 4.81 9.75 5.09
N LEU A 168 5.23 8.55 5.55
CA LEU A 168 6.23 8.38 6.60
C LEU A 168 7.64 8.39 6.02
N ALA A 169 8.61 8.89 6.79
CA ALA A 169 10.01 8.74 6.44
C ALA A 169 10.51 7.31 6.73
N ASP A 170 11.63 6.92 6.11
CA ASP A 170 12.25 5.60 6.36
C ASP A 170 12.53 5.36 7.84
N VAL A 171 13.02 6.39 8.54
CA VAL A 171 13.32 6.28 9.97
C VAL A 171 12.06 6.01 10.81
N ASP A 172 10.93 6.63 10.47
CA ASP A 172 9.65 6.42 11.16
C ASP A 172 9.13 4.99 10.94
N LEU A 173 9.20 4.49 9.70
CA LEU A 173 8.82 3.12 9.38
C LEU A 173 9.68 2.10 10.12
N ARG A 174 11.00 2.28 10.17
CA ARG A 174 11.90 1.39 10.91
C ARG A 174 11.61 1.37 12.40
N GLN A 175 11.27 2.52 13.01
CA GLN A 175 10.84 2.59 14.40
C GLN A 175 9.55 1.80 14.64
N LEU A 176 8.57 1.89 13.72
CA LEU A 176 7.34 1.10 13.79
C LEU A 176 7.63 -0.40 13.68
N PHE A 177 8.54 -0.81 12.81
CA PHE A 177 8.93 -2.21 12.66
C PHE A 177 9.58 -2.75 13.94
N GLU A 178 10.54 -2.03 14.49
CA GLU A 178 11.24 -2.39 15.74
C GLU A 178 10.27 -2.48 16.93
N ALA A 179 9.37 -1.49 17.07
CA ALA A 179 8.34 -1.47 18.11
C ALA A 179 7.38 -2.68 18.05
N ASN A 180 7.25 -3.31 16.89
CA ASN A 180 6.45 -4.51 16.68
C ASN A 180 7.28 -5.80 16.63
N SER A 181 8.54 -5.79 17.06
CA SER A 181 9.44 -6.95 17.07
C SER A 181 9.64 -7.58 15.67
N LEU A 182 9.58 -6.75 14.63
CA LEU A 182 9.91 -7.13 13.26
C LEU A 182 11.39 -6.89 13.00
N VAL A 183 12.06 -7.88 12.43
CA VAL A 183 13.48 -7.82 12.05
C VAL A 183 13.60 -7.54 10.57
N LEU A 184 14.27 -6.47 10.21
CA LEU A 184 14.51 -6.13 8.80
C LEU A 184 15.47 -7.14 8.18
N LEU A 185 15.00 -7.87 7.15
CA LEU A 185 15.80 -8.79 6.34
C LEU A 185 16.38 -8.09 5.12
N ARG A 186 15.57 -7.26 4.45
CA ARG A 186 15.94 -6.56 3.21
C ARG A 186 15.22 -5.23 3.12
N ALA A 187 15.90 -4.20 2.65
CA ALA A 187 15.29 -2.93 2.26
C ALA A 187 15.85 -2.46 0.91
N GLU A 188 14.98 -1.95 0.06
CA GLU A 188 15.35 -1.34 -1.22
C GLU A 188 14.54 -0.06 -1.45
N PHE A 189 15.15 0.89 -2.13
CA PHE A 189 14.53 2.17 -2.46
C PHE A 189 14.48 2.35 -3.96
N VAL A 190 13.29 2.63 -4.47
CA VAL A 190 13.05 2.82 -5.91
C VAL A 190 12.57 4.24 -6.14
N ARG A 191 13.21 4.93 -7.07
CA ARG A 191 12.77 6.26 -7.51
C ARG A 191 11.83 6.14 -8.69
N GLU A 192 10.68 6.76 -8.58
CA GLU A 192 9.67 6.85 -9.64
C GLU A 192 9.51 8.31 -10.06
N GLN A 193 9.94 8.62 -11.27
CA GLN A 193 9.59 9.92 -11.84
C GLN A 193 8.11 9.94 -12.17
N ARG A 194 7.41 10.98 -11.74
CA ARG A 194 5.97 11.15 -11.94
C ARG A 194 5.70 12.39 -12.76
N GLU A 195 4.95 12.21 -13.82
CA GLU A 195 4.38 13.33 -14.56
C GLU A 195 3.22 13.92 -13.75
N LEU A 196 3.26 15.22 -13.51
CA LEU A 196 2.34 15.89 -12.59
C LEU A 196 0.87 15.73 -13.02
N GLU A 197 0.55 16.03 -14.28
CA GLU A 197 -0.84 16.01 -14.75
C GLU A 197 -1.50 14.64 -14.63
N PRO A 198 -0.91 13.52 -15.12
CA PRO A 198 -1.47 12.18 -14.89
C PRO A 198 -1.55 11.81 -13.41
N TYR A 199 -0.64 12.32 -12.58
CA TYR A 199 -0.65 12.05 -11.15
C TYR A 199 -1.80 12.77 -10.43
N LEU A 200 -2.14 14.00 -10.84
CA LEU A 200 -3.33 14.70 -10.36
C LEU A 200 -4.62 14.00 -10.81
N ASP A 201 -4.66 13.54 -12.08
CA ASP A 201 -5.81 12.81 -12.62
C ASP A 201 -6.09 11.53 -11.84
N LEU A 202 -5.04 10.81 -11.42
CA LEU A 202 -5.18 9.58 -10.62
C LEU A 202 -5.92 9.82 -9.30
N ALA A 203 -5.77 10.99 -8.71
CA ALA A 203 -6.48 11.38 -7.50
C ALA A 203 -7.89 11.95 -7.76
N GLY A 204 -8.26 12.21 -9.00
CA GLY A 204 -9.46 12.99 -9.32
C GLY A 204 -9.35 14.44 -8.89
N CYS A 205 -8.13 14.99 -8.86
CA CYS A 205 -7.85 16.36 -8.45
C CYS A 205 -8.26 17.33 -9.57
N GLU A 206 -9.26 18.16 -9.33
CA GLU A 206 -9.87 19.01 -10.33
C GLU A 206 -10.09 20.46 -9.81
N GLY A 207 -10.39 21.39 -10.72
CA GLY A 207 -10.76 22.76 -10.38
C GLY A 207 -9.71 23.52 -9.57
N GLU A 208 -10.16 24.28 -8.57
CA GLU A 208 -9.28 25.08 -7.70
C GLU A 208 -8.28 24.24 -6.91
N GLN A 209 -8.69 23.06 -6.46
CA GLN A 209 -7.82 22.10 -5.78
C GLN A 209 -6.62 21.71 -6.66
N ARG A 210 -6.85 21.49 -7.97
CA ARG A 210 -5.79 21.15 -8.93
C ARG A 210 -4.78 22.28 -9.08
N GLU A 211 -5.25 23.51 -9.19
CA GLU A 211 -4.33 24.67 -9.30
C GLU A 211 -3.52 24.89 -8.02
N GLN A 212 -4.13 24.69 -6.86
CA GLN A 212 -3.41 24.72 -5.57
C GLN A 212 -2.36 23.60 -5.50
N ALA A 213 -2.71 22.38 -5.91
CA ALA A 213 -1.77 21.26 -5.94
C ALA A 213 -0.59 21.53 -6.90
N LYS A 214 -0.86 22.10 -8.09
CA LYS A 214 0.21 22.49 -9.03
C LYS A 214 1.16 23.52 -8.45
N ALA A 215 0.65 24.49 -7.70
CA ALA A 215 1.47 25.52 -7.05
C ALA A 215 2.40 24.94 -5.96
N LEU A 216 2.01 23.85 -5.33
CA LEU A 216 2.76 23.15 -4.27
C LEU A 216 3.65 22.03 -4.80
N ALA A 217 3.47 21.61 -6.06
CA ALA A 217 4.18 20.47 -6.61
C ALA A 217 5.69 20.72 -6.69
N PRO A 218 6.53 19.75 -6.30
CA PRO A 218 7.96 19.79 -6.57
C PRO A 218 8.24 19.93 -8.06
N ARG A 219 9.26 20.71 -8.43
CA ARG A 219 9.58 20.99 -9.87
C ARG A 219 9.83 19.73 -10.69
N ASP A 220 10.54 18.76 -10.12
CA ASP A 220 10.83 17.46 -10.73
C ASP A 220 10.35 16.38 -9.77
N TYR A 221 9.06 16.08 -9.82
CA TYR A 221 8.47 15.21 -8.82
C TYR A 221 8.91 13.75 -9.02
N THR A 222 9.90 13.37 -8.25
CA THR A 222 10.35 11.99 -8.13
C THR A 222 9.92 11.44 -6.77
N ALA A 223 8.99 10.50 -6.78
CA ALA A 223 8.61 9.78 -5.56
C ALA A 223 9.65 8.70 -5.25
N GLU A 224 9.95 8.52 -3.98
CA GLU A 224 10.75 7.40 -3.52
C GLU A 224 9.85 6.35 -2.86
N LEU A 225 9.97 5.09 -3.28
CA LEU A 225 9.30 3.95 -2.67
C LEU A 225 10.29 3.14 -1.85
N GLY A 226 9.98 2.95 -0.57
CA GLY A 226 10.66 2.00 0.29
C GLY A 226 10.00 0.63 0.21
N TRP A 227 10.79 -0.39 -0.05
CA TRP A 227 10.43 -1.80 -0.01
C TRP A 227 11.12 -2.45 1.17
N TYR A 228 10.35 -3.06 2.06
CA TYR A 228 10.87 -3.67 3.29
C TYR A 228 10.36 -5.10 3.42
N LEU A 229 11.28 -6.05 3.50
CA LEU A 229 11.00 -7.42 3.87
C LEU A 229 11.46 -7.64 5.31
N LEU A 230 10.54 -8.10 6.14
CA LEU A 230 10.72 -8.20 7.58
C LEU A 230 10.38 -9.63 8.03
N GLU A 231 11.04 -10.10 9.08
CA GLU A 231 10.70 -11.35 9.75
C GLU A 231 10.08 -11.06 11.11
N LYS A 232 9.00 -11.76 11.43
CA LYS A 232 8.42 -11.75 12.76
C LYS A 232 9.15 -12.72 13.67
N ARG A 233 9.69 -12.21 14.77
CA ARG A 233 10.25 -13.01 15.88
C ARG A 233 9.18 -13.67 16.73
#